data_b005d2b6dde070fae966b5db7dcbef8e
#
_entry.id   b005d2b6dde070fae966b5db7dcbef8e
#
_cell.length_a   1.000
_cell.length_b   1.000
_cell.length_c   1.000
_cell.angle_alpha   90.00
_cell.angle_beta   90.00
_cell.angle_gamma   90.00
#
_symmetry.space_group_name_H-M   'P 1'
#
loop_
_entity.id
_entity.type
_entity.pdbx_description
1 polymer ?
#
loop_
_entity_poly.entity_id
_entity_poly.type
_entity_poly.pdbx_seq_one_letter_code
_entity_poly.pdbx_strand_id
1 'polypeptide(L)'
;MLDFTAIDFETANKYANSACSLAAVTMNDGRCVKEGYTLIRPPFMVFDPGNIQIHGITPDQVAHKPKFDALWDRIRPHLEGRILVAHYAVFDTRVLRSLLKTYHLEKPQASYTCTVEISRRVWPDLPNHKLDTVAGHLGYSFHHHQALDDARACAYIVLKAAEIVGASSMEELLKATHLKLKTL
;
A
#
# COMPACT_ATOMS: atom_id res chain seq x y z
N MET A 1 8.39 -16.44 8.76
CA MET A 1 7.90 -16.32 7.36
C MET A 1 7.68 -14.86 7.00
N LEU A 2 7.95 -14.50 5.75
CA LEU A 2 7.69 -13.15 5.23
C LEU A 2 6.25 -13.07 4.70
N ASP A 3 5.30 -13.00 5.64
CA ASP A 3 3.86 -12.96 5.40
C ASP A 3 3.32 -11.55 5.63
N PHE A 4 2.87 -10.89 4.57
CA PHE A 4 2.34 -9.53 4.62
C PHE A 4 1.45 -9.24 3.41
N THR A 5 0.74 -8.12 3.44
CA THR A 5 0.02 -7.59 2.27
C THR A 5 0.50 -6.17 1.99
N ALA A 6 1.14 -5.97 0.84
CA ALA A 6 1.45 -4.63 0.36
C ALA A 6 0.19 -4.00 -0.22
N ILE A 7 -0.11 -2.76 0.15
CA ILE A 7 -1.27 -2.00 -0.31
C ILE A 7 -0.84 -0.64 -0.85
N ASP A 8 -1.62 -0.13 -1.81
CA ASP A 8 -1.46 1.21 -2.34
C ASP A 8 -2.81 1.78 -2.76
N PHE A 9 -3.11 3.00 -2.34
CA PHE A 9 -4.32 3.74 -2.68
C PHE A 9 -4.00 4.96 -3.55
N GLU A 10 -4.84 5.19 -4.56
CA GLU A 10 -4.90 6.50 -5.20
C GLU A 10 -6.17 7.25 -4.76
N THR A 11 -6.06 8.57 -4.59
CA THR A 11 -7.17 9.41 -4.15
C THR A 11 -7.54 10.45 -5.20
N ALA A 12 -8.84 10.70 -5.35
CA ALA A 12 -9.37 11.69 -6.28
C ALA A 12 -8.99 13.14 -5.91
N ASN A 13 -8.78 13.41 -4.61
CA ASN A 13 -8.44 14.73 -4.08
C ASN A 13 -7.79 14.62 -2.69
N LYS A 14 -7.60 15.76 -2.00
CA LYS A 14 -6.96 15.85 -0.68
C LYS A 14 -7.69 15.17 0.48
N TYR A 15 -8.97 14.80 0.31
CA TYR A 15 -9.74 14.15 1.36
C TYR A 15 -9.45 12.66 1.40
N ALA A 16 -9.17 12.13 2.59
CA ALA A 16 -8.75 10.75 2.77
C ALA A 16 -9.80 9.69 2.36
N ASN A 17 -11.10 10.05 2.33
CA ASN A 17 -12.16 9.15 1.88
C ASN A 17 -12.40 9.19 0.36
N SER A 18 -11.58 9.91 -0.40
CA SER A 18 -11.74 10.06 -1.84
C SER A 18 -10.99 9.01 -2.66
N ALA A 19 -10.73 7.82 -2.11
CA ALA A 19 -10.04 6.77 -2.84
C ALA A 19 -10.72 6.47 -4.18
N CYS A 20 -9.92 6.46 -5.26
CA CYS A 20 -10.35 6.14 -6.62
C CYS A 20 -9.73 4.84 -7.15
N SER A 21 -8.71 4.29 -6.48
CA SER A 21 -8.24 2.93 -6.69
C SER A 21 -7.61 2.34 -5.44
N LEU A 22 -7.50 1.01 -5.43
CA LEU A 22 -6.76 0.23 -4.45
C LEU A 22 -6.06 -0.93 -5.15
N ALA A 23 -4.81 -1.16 -4.80
CA ALA A 23 -4.09 -2.38 -5.09
C ALA A 23 -3.70 -3.10 -3.80
N ALA A 24 -3.62 -4.43 -3.89
CA ALA A 24 -3.11 -5.28 -2.83
C ALA A 24 -2.28 -6.43 -3.42
N VAL A 25 -1.10 -6.66 -2.84
CA VAL A 25 -0.21 -7.77 -3.19
C VAL A 25 0.04 -8.58 -1.92
N THR A 26 -0.54 -9.78 -1.88
CA THR A 26 -0.45 -10.68 -0.73
C THR A 26 0.76 -11.60 -0.88
N MET A 27 1.64 -11.54 0.09
CA MET A 27 2.85 -12.34 0.18
C MET A 27 2.71 -13.40 1.27
N ASN A 28 3.06 -14.63 0.95
CA ASN A 28 3.22 -15.71 1.92
C ASN A 28 4.59 -16.36 1.69
N ASP A 29 5.36 -16.47 2.76
CA ASP A 29 6.72 -17.00 2.74
C ASP A 29 7.60 -16.36 1.64
N GLY A 30 7.48 -15.03 1.51
CA GLY A 30 8.22 -14.25 0.51
C GLY A 30 7.78 -14.44 -0.94
N ARG A 31 6.67 -15.16 -1.20
CA ARG A 31 6.12 -15.38 -2.55
C ARG A 31 4.79 -14.66 -2.71
N CYS A 32 4.59 -14.05 -3.86
CA CYS A 32 3.29 -13.48 -4.21
C CYS A 32 2.30 -14.62 -4.45
N VAL A 33 1.27 -14.72 -3.61
CA VAL A 33 0.22 -15.73 -3.72
C VAL A 33 -1.08 -15.17 -4.30
N LYS A 34 -1.28 -13.87 -4.19
CA LYS A 34 -2.43 -13.18 -4.76
C LYS A 34 -2.14 -11.70 -4.94
N GLU A 35 -2.62 -11.15 -6.02
CA GLU A 35 -2.62 -9.70 -6.24
C GLU A 35 -3.97 -9.27 -6.81
N GLY A 36 -4.32 -8.03 -6.59
CA GLY A 36 -5.55 -7.44 -7.09
C GLY A 36 -5.44 -5.94 -7.22
N TYR A 37 -6.18 -5.42 -8.16
CA TYR A 37 -6.37 -4.00 -8.41
C TYR A 37 -7.83 -3.73 -8.67
N THR A 38 -8.35 -2.63 -8.15
CA THR A 38 -9.71 -2.19 -8.44
C THR A 38 -9.80 -0.68 -8.51
N LEU A 39 -10.55 -0.18 -9.48
CA LEU A 39 -11.05 1.18 -9.47
C LEU A 39 -12.21 1.28 -8.48
N ILE A 40 -12.30 2.42 -7.80
CA ILE A 40 -13.29 2.71 -6.78
C ILE A 40 -14.01 4.01 -7.16
N ARG A 41 -15.34 4.01 -7.11
CA ARG A 41 -16.10 5.25 -7.19
C ARG A 41 -16.04 5.96 -5.85
N PRO A 42 -15.44 7.16 -5.75
CA PRO A 42 -15.43 7.92 -4.50
C PRO A 42 -16.84 8.30 -4.04
N PRO A 43 -17.05 8.58 -2.74
CA PRO A 43 -18.37 9.03 -2.23
C PRO A 43 -18.83 10.32 -2.91
N PHE A 44 -17.89 11.20 -3.26
CA PHE A 44 -18.11 12.44 -4.00
C PHE A 44 -17.21 12.47 -5.24
N MET A 45 -17.79 12.72 -6.41
CA MET A 45 -17.09 12.72 -7.70
C MET A 45 -16.36 14.05 -7.95
N VAL A 46 -15.56 14.49 -6.97
CA VAL A 46 -14.74 15.71 -7.05
C VAL A 46 -13.28 15.27 -7.19
N PHE A 47 -12.69 15.56 -8.34
CA PHE A 47 -11.31 15.22 -8.65
C PHE A 47 -10.44 16.47 -8.71
N ASP A 48 -9.27 16.41 -8.09
CA ASP A 48 -8.23 17.42 -8.21
C ASP A 48 -7.45 17.16 -9.51
N PRO A 49 -7.30 18.16 -10.40
CA PRO A 49 -6.50 17.99 -11.62
C PRO A 49 -5.07 17.54 -11.36
N GLY A 50 -4.45 17.97 -10.25
CA GLY A 50 -3.11 17.54 -9.86
C GLY A 50 -3.05 16.06 -9.55
N ASN A 51 -4.06 15.50 -8.87
CA ASN A 51 -4.15 14.07 -8.60
C ASN A 51 -4.33 13.28 -9.91
N ILE A 52 -5.21 13.75 -10.80
CA ILE A 52 -5.38 13.13 -12.14
C ILE A 52 -4.07 13.12 -12.91
N GLN A 53 -3.31 14.22 -12.87
CA GLN A 53 -2.01 14.30 -13.55
C GLN A 53 -1.00 13.28 -12.99
N ILE A 54 -1.08 12.94 -11.70
CA ILE A 54 -0.20 11.99 -11.04
C ILE A 54 -0.54 10.55 -11.42
N HIS A 55 -1.80 10.11 -11.18
CA HIS A 55 -2.19 8.69 -11.33
C HIS A 55 -3.01 8.39 -12.59
N GLY A 56 -3.42 9.40 -13.35
CA GLY A 56 -4.14 9.22 -14.62
C GLY A 56 -5.60 8.77 -14.51
N ILE A 57 -6.13 8.58 -13.29
CA ILE A 57 -7.52 8.13 -13.11
C ILE A 57 -8.47 9.33 -13.21
N THR A 58 -9.39 9.27 -14.16
CA THR A 58 -10.37 10.33 -14.42
C THR A 58 -11.74 10.02 -13.81
N PRO A 59 -12.60 11.04 -13.58
CA PRO A 59 -13.97 10.81 -13.10
C PRO A 59 -14.76 9.81 -13.95
N ASP A 60 -14.63 9.87 -15.27
CA ASP A 60 -15.37 9.00 -16.19
C ASP A 60 -14.99 7.52 -16.02
N GLN A 61 -13.72 7.23 -15.75
CA GLN A 61 -13.24 5.87 -15.54
C GLN A 61 -13.85 5.21 -14.30
N VAL A 62 -14.23 6.00 -13.29
CA VAL A 62 -14.78 5.50 -12.02
C VAL A 62 -16.28 5.73 -11.85
N ALA A 63 -16.93 6.48 -12.74
CA ALA A 63 -18.33 6.87 -12.63
C ALA A 63 -19.29 5.68 -12.42
N HIS A 64 -19.00 4.56 -13.08
CA HIS A 64 -19.82 3.34 -13.01
C HIS A 64 -19.14 2.20 -12.22
N LYS A 65 -18.05 2.49 -11.49
CA LYS A 65 -17.39 1.50 -10.64
C LYS A 65 -18.12 1.38 -9.30
N PRO A 66 -17.96 0.25 -8.62
CA PRO A 66 -18.52 0.08 -7.27
C PRO A 66 -17.87 1.08 -6.29
N LYS A 67 -18.63 1.49 -5.27
CA LYS A 67 -18.08 2.20 -4.11
C LYS A 67 -17.32 1.24 -3.20
N PHE A 68 -16.58 1.75 -2.25
CA PHE A 68 -15.71 0.95 -1.38
C PHE A 68 -16.49 -0.07 -0.54
N ASP A 69 -17.68 0.30 -0.04
CA ASP A 69 -18.55 -0.60 0.72
C ASP A 69 -18.96 -1.84 -0.09
N ALA A 70 -19.32 -1.66 -1.35
CA ALA A 70 -19.67 -2.78 -2.24
C ALA A 70 -18.47 -3.70 -2.59
N LEU A 71 -17.25 -3.25 -2.33
CA LEU A 71 -16.01 -4.02 -2.54
C LEU A 71 -15.51 -4.67 -1.25
N TRP A 72 -16.04 -4.29 -0.08
CA TRP A 72 -15.46 -4.60 1.21
C TRP A 72 -15.33 -6.10 1.48
N ASP A 73 -16.34 -6.88 1.18
CA ASP A 73 -16.30 -8.33 1.37
C ASP A 73 -15.21 -9.03 0.55
N ARG A 74 -14.80 -8.41 -0.56
CA ARG A 74 -13.69 -8.89 -1.40
C ARG A 74 -12.34 -8.39 -0.93
N ILE A 75 -12.28 -7.19 -0.34
CA ILE A 75 -11.04 -6.54 0.12
C ILE A 75 -10.64 -7.07 1.51
N ARG A 76 -11.60 -7.15 2.45
CA ARG A 76 -11.35 -7.52 3.84
C ARG A 76 -10.48 -8.76 4.02
N PRO A 77 -10.70 -9.89 3.30
CA PRO A 77 -9.90 -11.10 3.47
C PRO A 77 -8.40 -10.93 3.17
N HIS A 78 -8.03 -9.90 2.39
CA HIS A 78 -6.63 -9.58 2.13
C HIS A 78 -5.97 -8.77 3.24
N LEU A 79 -6.76 -8.21 4.15
CA LEU A 79 -6.30 -7.33 5.21
C LEU A 79 -6.42 -7.98 6.59
N GLU A 80 -7.43 -8.84 6.79
CA GLU A 80 -7.73 -9.47 8.07
C GLU A 80 -6.58 -10.36 8.54
N GLY A 81 -6.12 -10.15 9.79
CA GLY A 81 -5.02 -10.91 10.39
C GLY A 81 -3.65 -10.67 9.77
N ARG A 82 -3.48 -9.65 8.92
CA ARG A 82 -2.27 -9.42 8.13
C ARG A 82 -1.42 -8.26 8.68
N ILE A 83 -0.13 -8.33 8.36
CA ILE A 83 0.74 -7.16 8.44
C ILE A 83 0.61 -6.41 7.10
N LEU A 84 0.06 -5.21 7.15
CA LEU A 84 -0.04 -4.35 5.99
C LEU A 84 1.28 -3.60 5.79
N VAL A 85 1.69 -3.46 4.56
CA VAL A 85 2.89 -2.72 4.19
C VAL A 85 2.52 -1.71 3.11
N ALA A 86 3.00 -0.48 3.23
CA ALA A 86 2.83 0.54 2.21
C ALA A 86 4.05 1.47 2.17
N HIS A 87 4.26 2.13 1.05
CA HIS A 87 5.30 3.14 0.95
C HIS A 87 4.74 4.49 1.38
N TYR A 88 5.23 5.04 2.51
CA TYR A 88 4.59 6.13 3.25
C TYR A 88 3.24 5.73 3.85
N ALA A 89 3.22 4.60 4.58
CA ALA A 89 2.03 3.91 5.11
C ALA A 89 1.05 4.77 5.92
N VAL A 90 1.48 5.93 6.42
CA VAL A 90 0.60 6.92 7.07
C VAL A 90 -0.51 7.40 6.11
N PHE A 91 -0.20 7.53 4.81
CA PHE A 91 -1.19 7.91 3.80
C PHE A 91 -2.23 6.80 3.62
N ASP A 92 -1.81 5.59 3.28
CA ASP A 92 -2.71 4.48 2.97
C ASP A 92 -3.58 4.06 4.16
N THR A 93 -2.99 4.01 5.35
CA THR A 93 -3.74 3.68 6.57
C THR A 93 -4.74 4.77 6.95
N ARG A 94 -4.43 6.05 6.67
CA ARG A 94 -5.38 7.16 6.86
C ARG A 94 -6.55 7.05 5.86
N VAL A 95 -6.25 6.73 4.60
CA VAL A 95 -7.27 6.50 3.57
C VAL A 95 -8.18 5.34 3.98
N LEU A 96 -7.60 4.19 4.32
CA LEU A 96 -8.36 3.01 4.74
C LEU A 96 -9.25 3.30 5.96
N ARG A 97 -8.72 3.91 7.01
CA ARG A 97 -9.51 4.29 8.21
C ARG A 97 -10.66 5.25 7.85
N SER A 98 -10.40 6.21 6.95
CA SER A 98 -11.40 7.18 6.52
C SER A 98 -12.53 6.53 5.73
N LEU A 99 -12.20 5.57 4.85
CA LEU A 99 -13.19 4.78 4.11
C LEU A 99 -14.04 3.92 5.05
N LEU A 100 -13.40 3.19 5.97
CA LEU A 100 -14.11 2.37 6.97
C LEU A 100 -15.10 3.21 7.79
N LYS A 101 -14.68 4.42 8.22
CA LYS A 101 -15.55 5.35 8.94
C LYS A 101 -16.69 5.87 8.04
N THR A 102 -16.39 6.26 6.80
CA THR A 102 -17.36 6.85 5.86
C THR A 102 -18.49 5.86 5.53
N TYR A 103 -18.16 4.58 5.42
CA TYR A 103 -19.11 3.52 5.06
C TYR A 103 -19.58 2.66 6.24
N HIS A 104 -19.23 3.06 7.48
CA HIS A 104 -19.58 2.32 8.72
C HIS A 104 -19.18 0.85 8.68
N LEU A 105 -18.01 0.56 8.11
CA LEU A 105 -17.48 -0.79 7.97
C LEU A 105 -16.65 -1.19 9.19
N GLU A 106 -16.70 -2.47 9.54
CA GLU A 106 -15.90 -3.02 10.61
C GLU A 106 -14.40 -2.97 10.26
N LYS A 107 -13.59 -2.49 11.21
CA LYS A 107 -12.14 -2.40 11.04
C LYS A 107 -11.53 -3.80 11.10
N PRO A 108 -10.67 -4.19 10.11
CA PRO A 108 -10.00 -5.47 10.15
C PRO A 108 -8.97 -5.50 11.27
N GLN A 109 -8.73 -6.67 11.83
CA GLN A 109 -7.63 -6.90 12.77
C GLN A 109 -6.32 -6.95 11.97
N ALA A 110 -5.63 -5.83 11.89
CA ALA A 110 -4.39 -5.71 11.13
C ALA A 110 -3.40 -4.79 11.85
N SER A 111 -2.13 -5.07 11.63
CA SER A 111 -1.04 -4.17 11.97
C SER A 111 -0.37 -3.67 10.69
N TYR A 112 0.49 -2.66 10.78
CA TYR A 112 1.17 -2.16 9.60
C TYR A 112 2.60 -1.68 9.88
N THR A 113 3.39 -1.64 8.83
CA THR A 113 4.72 -1.03 8.78
C THR A 113 4.91 -0.24 7.49
N CYS A 114 5.99 0.53 7.41
CA CYS A 114 6.25 1.47 6.32
C CYS A 114 7.59 1.17 5.65
N THR A 115 7.59 0.97 4.32
CA THR A 115 8.82 0.72 3.58
C THR A 115 9.75 1.93 3.51
N VAL A 116 9.26 3.16 3.67
CA VAL A 116 10.14 4.34 3.86
C VAL A 116 10.96 4.21 5.15
N GLU A 117 10.32 3.76 6.25
CA GLU A 117 11.03 3.56 7.52
C GLU A 117 12.04 2.41 7.40
N ILE A 118 11.65 1.30 6.76
CA ILE A 118 12.55 0.16 6.49
C ILE A 118 13.73 0.60 5.63
N SER A 119 13.48 1.30 4.52
CA SER A 119 14.54 1.72 3.60
C SER A 119 15.55 2.68 4.24
N ARG A 120 15.10 3.56 5.12
CA ARG A 120 15.99 4.44 5.89
C ARG A 120 16.93 3.69 6.82
N ARG A 121 16.56 2.51 7.29
CA ARG A 121 17.40 1.67 8.15
C ARG A 121 18.35 0.79 7.36
N VAL A 122 17.89 0.26 6.22
CA VAL A 122 18.65 -0.70 5.42
C VAL A 122 19.58 -0.02 4.43
N TRP A 123 19.16 1.12 3.85
CA TRP A 123 19.93 1.89 2.85
C TRP A 123 20.03 3.38 3.24
N PRO A 124 20.70 3.71 4.37
CA PRO A 124 20.70 5.07 4.92
C PRO A 124 21.34 6.12 3.98
N ASP A 125 22.22 5.68 3.09
CA ASP A 125 23.01 6.57 2.21
C ASP A 125 22.28 6.98 0.92
N LEU A 126 21.03 6.54 0.74
CA LEU A 126 20.23 6.97 -0.42
C LEU A 126 19.94 8.49 -0.36
N PRO A 127 19.92 9.19 -1.51
CA PRO A 127 19.68 10.63 -1.56
C PRO A 127 18.28 11.01 -1.04
N ASN A 128 17.34 10.10 -1.17
CA ASN A 128 16.01 10.15 -0.57
C ASN A 128 15.40 8.73 -0.53
N HIS A 129 14.25 8.59 0.13
CA HIS A 129 13.56 7.31 0.28
C HIS A 129 12.19 7.32 -0.40
N LYS A 130 12.06 7.96 -1.56
CA LYS A 130 10.89 7.83 -2.43
C LYS A 130 10.85 6.45 -3.05
N LEU A 131 9.67 5.99 -3.41
CA LEU A 131 9.47 4.63 -3.95
C LEU A 131 10.32 4.37 -5.19
N ASP A 132 10.32 5.31 -6.14
CA ASP A 132 11.13 5.28 -7.36
C ASP A 132 12.65 5.23 -7.08
N THR A 133 13.12 6.01 -6.11
CA THR A 133 14.53 6.05 -5.73
C THR A 133 14.98 4.72 -5.12
N VAL A 134 14.19 4.18 -4.18
CA VAL A 134 14.53 2.90 -3.52
C VAL A 134 14.43 1.75 -4.50
N ALA A 135 13.35 1.67 -5.28
CA ALA A 135 13.17 0.63 -6.29
C ALA A 135 14.27 0.68 -7.36
N GLY A 136 14.62 1.87 -7.87
CA GLY A 136 15.69 2.07 -8.83
C GLY A 136 17.07 1.64 -8.30
N HIS A 137 17.38 1.94 -7.03
CA HIS A 137 18.59 1.45 -6.36
C HIS A 137 18.67 -0.09 -6.33
N LEU A 138 17.50 -0.73 -6.21
CA LEU A 138 17.38 -2.20 -6.19
C LEU A 138 17.29 -2.82 -7.59
N GLY A 139 17.39 -2.03 -8.66
CA GLY A 139 17.27 -2.49 -10.04
C GLY A 139 15.84 -2.88 -10.45
N TYR A 140 14.83 -2.41 -9.72
CA TYR A 140 13.42 -2.68 -10.01
C TYR A 140 12.78 -1.54 -10.79
N SER A 141 12.37 -1.81 -12.02
CA SER A 141 11.68 -0.85 -12.89
C SER A 141 10.17 -1.09 -12.86
N PHE A 142 9.37 -0.04 -12.75
CA PHE A 142 7.92 -0.10 -12.68
C PHE A 142 7.30 1.22 -13.17
N HIS A 143 5.99 1.22 -13.40
CA HIS A 143 5.25 2.44 -13.76
C HIS A 143 4.73 3.10 -12.48
N HIS A 144 5.50 4.09 -11.98
CA HIS A 144 5.13 4.83 -10.78
C HIS A 144 3.76 5.51 -10.93
N HIS A 145 3.00 5.57 -9.83
CA HIS A 145 1.61 6.04 -9.74
C HIS A 145 0.58 5.15 -10.45
N GLN A 146 0.92 3.90 -10.64
CA GLN A 146 -0.04 2.83 -10.92
C GLN A 146 -0.12 1.94 -9.67
N ALA A 147 -1.21 2.02 -8.93
CA ALA A 147 -1.30 1.44 -7.58
C ALA A 147 -0.84 -0.03 -7.50
N LEU A 148 -1.09 -0.86 -8.53
CA LEU A 148 -0.63 -2.24 -8.51
C LEU A 148 0.89 -2.35 -8.64
N ASP A 149 1.50 -1.55 -9.50
CA ASP A 149 2.94 -1.53 -9.69
C ASP A 149 3.64 -0.94 -8.46
N ASP A 150 3.04 0.08 -7.81
CA ASP A 150 3.54 0.68 -6.57
C ASP A 150 3.46 -0.33 -5.41
N ALA A 151 2.36 -1.08 -5.29
CA ALA A 151 2.24 -2.15 -4.29
C ALA A 151 3.24 -3.30 -4.53
N ARG A 152 3.51 -3.68 -5.79
CA ARG A 152 4.55 -4.66 -6.15
C ARG A 152 5.94 -4.17 -5.81
N ALA A 153 6.27 -2.91 -6.13
CA ALA A 153 7.54 -2.29 -5.77
C ALA A 153 7.72 -2.23 -4.25
N CYS A 154 6.65 -1.89 -3.51
CA CYS A 154 6.62 -1.92 -2.06
C CYS A 154 6.93 -3.33 -1.50
N ALA A 155 6.29 -4.37 -2.04
CA ALA A 155 6.56 -5.76 -1.66
C ALA A 155 8.00 -6.16 -1.96
N TYR A 156 8.53 -5.79 -3.13
CA TYR A 156 9.92 -6.06 -3.52
C TYR A 156 10.93 -5.43 -2.57
N ILE A 157 10.69 -4.18 -2.13
CA ILE A 157 11.54 -3.51 -1.14
C ILE A 157 11.59 -4.30 0.17
N VAL A 158 10.47 -4.83 0.66
CA VAL A 158 10.45 -5.67 1.87
C VAL A 158 11.30 -6.91 1.70
N LEU A 159 11.16 -7.62 0.57
CA LEU A 159 11.94 -8.83 0.29
C LEU A 159 13.44 -8.54 0.23
N LYS A 160 13.83 -7.47 -0.45
CA LYS A 160 15.25 -7.07 -0.54
C LYS A 160 15.82 -6.59 0.80
N ALA A 161 15.03 -5.89 1.59
CA ALA A 161 15.43 -5.51 2.93
C ALA A 161 15.66 -6.75 3.82
N ALA A 162 14.76 -7.73 3.77
CA ALA A 162 14.89 -8.97 4.52
C ALA A 162 16.13 -9.76 4.09
N GLU A 163 16.40 -9.85 2.78
CA GLU A 163 17.61 -10.50 2.22
C GLU A 163 18.89 -9.85 2.77
N ILE A 164 18.98 -8.51 2.75
CA ILE A 164 20.17 -7.76 3.20
C ILE A 164 20.44 -7.94 4.69
N VAL A 165 19.40 -7.91 5.53
CA VAL A 165 19.57 -8.07 6.99
C VAL A 165 19.55 -9.54 7.44
N GLY A 166 19.41 -10.51 6.51
CA GLY A 166 19.36 -11.93 6.82
C GLY A 166 18.09 -12.35 7.57
N ALA A 167 16.97 -11.65 7.37
CA ALA A 167 15.72 -11.95 8.04
C ALA A 167 14.88 -12.95 7.24
N SER A 168 14.35 -13.98 7.91
CA SER A 168 13.46 -15.00 7.36
C SER A 168 11.97 -14.73 7.66
N SER A 169 11.69 -13.71 8.47
CA SER A 169 10.34 -13.33 8.87
C SER A 169 10.16 -11.81 8.99
N MET A 170 8.92 -11.36 8.97
CA MET A 170 8.61 -9.94 9.23
C MET A 170 9.04 -9.50 10.63
N GLU A 171 8.93 -10.38 11.63
CA GLU A 171 9.38 -10.11 12.99
C GLU A 171 10.91 -9.89 13.04
N GLU A 172 11.69 -10.75 12.39
CA GLU A 172 13.15 -10.61 12.31
C GLU A 172 13.57 -9.37 11.55
N LEU A 173 12.89 -9.03 10.43
CA LEU A 173 13.13 -7.79 9.68
C LEU A 173 12.90 -6.55 10.55
N LEU A 174 11.77 -6.51 11.26
CA LEU A 174 11.45 -5.38 12.13
C LEU A 174 12.42 -5.27 13.30
N LYS A 175 12.84 -6.39 13.90
CA LYS A 175 13.85 -6.43 14.95
C LYS A 175 15.20 -5.93 14.44
N ALA A 176 15.66 -6.41 13.28
CA ALA A 176 16.94 -5.99 12.69
C ALA A 176 16.95 -4.50 12.31
N THR A 177 15.81 -3.95 11.91
CA THR A 177 15.65 -2.54 11.55
C THR A 177 15.25 -1.64 12.74
N HIS A 178 15.10 -2.19 13.95
CA HIS A 178 14.63 -1.49 15.15
C HIS A 178 13.26 -0.78 14.95
N LEU A 179 12.38 -1.37 14.15
CA LEU A 179 11.03 -0.89 13.90
C LEU A 179 10.01 -1.74 14.67
N LYS A 180 8.84 -1.14 14.91
CA LYS A 180 7.71 -1.81 15.57
C LYS A 180 6.49 -1.77 14.65
N LEU A 181 5.66 -2.81 14.73
CA LEU A 181 4.34 -2.78 14.13
C LEU A 181 3.47 -1.71 14.79
N LYS A 182 2.70 -1.04 13.96
CA LYS A 182 1.68 -0.07 14.36
C LYS A 182 0.30 -0.72 14.17
N THR A 183 -0.66 -0.44 15.03
CA THR A 183 -2.03 -0.94 14.89
C THR A 183 -2.78 -0.12 13.83
N LEU A 184 -3.50 -0.80 12.94
CA LEU A 184 -4.36 -0.16 11.97
C LEU A 184 -5.47 0.63 12.64
#